data_ce557651a3334f5a54b107c55be58957
#
_entry.id   ce557651a3334f5a54b107c55be58957
#
_cell.length_a   1.000
_cell.length_b   1.000
_cell.length_c   1.000
_cell.angle_alpha   90.00
_cell.angle_beta   90.00
_cell.angle_gamma   90.00
#
_symmetry.space_group_name_H-M   'P 1'
#
loop_
_entity.id
_entity.type
_entity.pdbx_description
1 polymer ?
#
loop_
_entity_poly.entity_id
_entity_poly.type
_entity_poly.pdbx_seq_one_letter_code
_entity_poly.pdbx_strand_id
1 'polypeptide(L)'
;MQWGLRVQGVGNASAVALGSPMATLERAGAPWLTIDCGSEGLTAYQAHYGQLPQSVFITHVHLDHVGGLERLFVDSYFSERRGRTRLYVPAPVVPLLQRRIADYPNVLAEGGANFWDAFQLVPVGDAFWHDGVRLEVFPVRHHWPETAYGLRLQGALVWTGDTRPIPEMLKRYAGDNELIAHDCGVHGNPSHTGVDDLEREYPQDLLSRMLLYHYASDADGDVLRARGHRVAVPGQYLTLADPTAAMVR
;
A
#
# COMPACT_ATOMS: atom_id res chain seq x y z
N MET A 1 -7.12 17.49 13.01
CA MET A 1 -5.96 16.64 13.47
C MET A 1 -5.03 16.47 12.29
N GLN A 2 -3.69 16.56 12.48
CA GLN A 2 -2.77 16.47 11.35
C GLN A 2 -2.68 15.04 10.82
N TRP A 3 -2.85 14.89 9.50
CA TRP A 3 -2.66 13.65 8.78
C TRP A 3 -1.48 13.76 7.83
N GLY A 4 -0.79 12.67 7.60
CA GLY A 4 0.33 12.59 6.67
C GLY A 4 0.47 11.22 6.02
N LEU A 5 1.20 11.19 4.94
CA LEU A 5 1.65 9.98 4.25
C LEU A 5 3.17 9.97 4.26
N ARG A 6 3.74 8.92 4.83
CA ARG A 6 5.17 8.63 4.73
C ARG A 6 5.39 7.49 3.77
N VAL A 7 6.19 7.72 2.77
CA VAL A 7 6.53 6.72 1.75
C VAL A 7 7.81 6.01 2.18
N GLN A 8 7.76 4.71 2.47
CA GLN A 8 8.93 3.92 2.85
C GLN A 8 9.74 3.49 1.64
N GLY A 9 9.07 3.11 0.55
CA GLY A 9 9.70 2.72 -0.70
C GLY A 9 8.77 2.95 -1.88
N VAL A 10 9.35 3.04 -3.08
CA VAL A 10 8.66 3.44 -4.32
C VAL A 10 9.01 2.56 -5.52
N GLY A 11 9.91 1.61 -5.35
CA GLY A 11 10.40 0.76 -6.45
C GLY A 11 9.41 -0.34 -6.82
N ASN A 12 9.48 -0.80 -8.06
CA ASN A 12 8.83 -2.05 -8.47
C ASN A 12 9.62 -3.27 -7.97
N ALA A 13 9.14 -4.48 -8.25
CA ALA A 13 9.71 -5.73 -7.76
C ALA A 13 11.22 -5.92 -8.04
N SER A 14 11.80 -5.25 -9.03
CA SER A 14 13.23 -5.32 -9.38
C SER A 14 14.06 -4.16 -8.83
N ALA A 15 13.43 -3.10 -8.34
CA ALA A 15 14.06 -1.84 -7.94
C ALA A 15 14.42 -1.80 -6.45
N VAL A 16 15.20 -2.76 -5.97
CA VAL A 16 15.56 -2.93 -4.54
C VAL A 16 16.14 -1.65 -3.93
N ALA A 17 16.94 -0.89 -4.68
CA ALA A 17 17.55 0.37 -4.20
C ALA A 17 16.50 1.46 -3.87
N LEU A 18 15.33 1.42 -4.49
CA LEU A 18 14.23 2.35 -4.25
C LEU A 18 13.29 1.87 -3.12
N GLY A 19 13.55 0.69 -2.56
CA GLY A 19 12.68 0.05 -1.58
C GLY A 19 11.38 -0.46 -2.18
N SER A 20 10.84 -1.53 -1.62
CA SER A 20 9.54 -2.09 -2.00
C SER A 20 8.41 -1.08 -1.73
N PRO A 21 7.36 -1.04 -2.59
CA PRO A 21 6.30 -0.05 -2.51
C PRO A 21 5.51 -0.23 -1.21
N MET A 22 5.71 0.70 -0.30
CA MET A 22 5.11 0.68 1.03
C MET A 22 4.93 2.12 1.52
N ALA A 23 3.81 2.41 2.13
CA ALA A 23 3.55 3.71 2.72
C ALA A 23 2.83 3.59 4.06
N THR A 24 2.97 4.61 4.91
CA THR A 24 2.31 4.68 6.21
C THR A 24 1.49 5.95 6.31
N LEU A 25 0.19 5.80 6.57
CA LEU A 25 -0.66 6.88 7.04
C LEU A 25 -0.26 7.22 8.47
N GLU A 26 0.10 8.48 8.70
CA GLU A 26 0.39 9.02 10.02
C GLU A 26 -0.78 9.86 10.52
N ARG A 27 -1.08 9.75 11.82
CA ARG A 27 -2.06 10.56 12.52
C ARG A 27 -1.39 11.23 13.70
N ALA A 28 -1.40 12.57 13.74
CA ALA A 28 -0.72 13.35 14.77
C ALA A 28 0.79 13.01 14.93
N GLY A 29 1.48 12.72 13.82
CA GLY A 29 2.91 12.39 13.80
C GLY A 29 3.26 10.96 14.22
N ALA A 30 2.26 10.11 14.47
CA ALA A 30 2.47 8.70 14.81
C ALA A 30 1.98 7.77 13.68
N PRO A 31 2.62 6.61 13.45
CA PRO A 31 2.17 5.63 12.46
C PRO A 31 0.78 5.11 12.86
N TRP A 32 -0.15 5.15 11.93
CA TRP A 32 -1.55 4.79 12.17
C TRP A 32 -1.97 3.55 11.37
N LEU A 33 -1.76 3.54 10.05
CA LEU A 33 -2.02 2.40 9.20
C LEU A 33 -0.96 2.32 8.11
N THR A 34 -0.33 1.17 7.96
CA THR A 34 0.65 0.91 6.90
C THR A 34 -0.04 0.24 5.72
N ILE A 35 0.32 0.61 4.51
CA ILE A 35 -0.15 0.02 3.26
C ILE A 35 0.97 -0.84 2.71
N ASP A 36 0.70 -2.13 2.56
CA ASP A 36 1.62 -3.19 2.20
C ASP A 36 2.76 -3.44 3.22
N CYS A 37 3.55 -4.47 2.99
CA CYS A 37 4.65 -4.89 3.85
C CYS A 37 5.71 -5.62 3.02
N GLY A 38 6.35 -4.92 2.08
CA GLY A 38 7.51 -5.44 1.36
C GLY A 38 8.76 -5.46 2.26
N SER A 39 9.76 -6.23 1.90
CA SER A 39 10.94 -6.48 2.75
C SER A 39 11.75 -5.23 3.03
N GLU A 40 12.07 -4.45 2.00
CA GLU A 40 12.83 -3.20 2.10
C GLU A 40 12.00 -2.11 2.78
N GLY A 41 10.70 -2.03 2.44
CA GLY A 41 9.76 -1.10 3.06
C GLY A 41 9.62 -1.32 4.56
N LEU A 42 9.51 -2.58 5.03
CA LEU A 42 9.49 -2.92 6.45
C LEU A 42 10.79 -2.51 7.15
N THR A 43 11.94 -2.69 6.48
CA THR A 43 13.24 -2.26 7.02
C THR A 43 13.29 -0.74 7.18
N ALA A 44 12.85 0.01 6.16
CA ALA A 44 12.76 1.48 6.23
C ALA A 44 11.77 1.96 7.30
N TYR A 45 10.63 1.25 7.45
CA TYR A 45 9.65 1.53 8.51
C TYR A 45 10.29 1.40 9.90
N GLN A 46 10.98 0.28 10.17
CA GLN A 46 11.62 0.06 11.47
C GLN A 46 12.75 1.07 11.73
N ALA A 47 13.53 1.42 10.71
CA ALA A 47 14.59 2.43 10.83
C ALA A 47 14.02 3.81 11.20
N HIS A 48 12.83 4.15 10.68
CA HIS A 48 12.20 5.44 10.94
C HIS A 48 11.45 5.50 12.28
N TYR A 49 10.63 4.48 12.59
CA TYR A 49 9.74 4.51 13.77
C TYR A 49 10.30 3.78 15.00
N GLY A 50 11.38 3.01 14.87
CA GLY A 50 11.96 2.21 15.95
C GLY A 50 11.06 1.05 16.44
N GLN A 51 10.02 0.70 15.69
CA GLN A 51 9.03 -0.31 16.06
C GLN A 51 8.47 -1.04 14.83
N LEU A 52 7.79 -2.16 15.06
CA LEU A 52 7.04 -2.87 14.02
C LEU A 52 5.67 -2.22 13.76
N PRO A 53 5.11 -2.35 12.54
CA PRO A 53 3.74 -1.92 12.26
C PRO A 53 2.73 -2.58 13.20
N GLN A 54 1.76 -1.79 13.66
CA GLN A 54 0.65 -2.30 14.49
C GLN A 54 -0.60 -2.60 13.65
N SER A 55 -0.68 -2.03 12.46
CA SER A 55 -1.79 -2.20 11.54
C SER A 55 -1.28 -2.13 10.11
N VAL A 56 -1.63 -3.13 9.31
CA VAL A 56 -1.21 -3.25 7.91
C VAL A 56 -2.43 -3.56 7.05
N PHE A 57 -2.59 -2.86 5.95
CA PHE A 57 -3.53 -3.19 4.88
C PHE A 57 -2.74 -3.78 3.70
N ILE A 58 -3.19 -4.90 3.15
CA ILE A 58 -2.56 -5.58 2.03
C ILE A 58 -3.35 -5.32 0.76
N THR A 59 -2.69 -4.76 -0.26
CA THR A 59 -3.30 -4.51 -1.57
C THR A 59 -3.40 -5.78 -2.41
N HIS A 60 -2.34 -6.56 -2.49
CA HIS A 60 -2.25 -7.83 -3.23
C HIS A 60 -1.03 -8.65 -2.75
N VAL A 61 -0.71 -9.78 -3.40
CA VAL A 61 0.26 -10.75 -2.86
C VAL A 61 1.56 -10.91 -3.64
N HIS A 62 2.01 -9.92 -4.41
CA HIS A 62 3.38 -9.93 -4.92
C HIS A 62 4.38 -9.75 -3.78
N LEU A 63 5.60 -10.29 -3.93
CA LEU A 63 6.57 -10.32 -2.82
C LEU A 63 7.10 -8.94 -2.45
N ASP A 64 7.18 -8.01 -3.39
CA ASP A 64 7.50 -6.61 -3.11
C ASP A 64 6.43 -5.93 -2.23
N HIS A 65 5.20 -6.47 -2.16
CA HIS A 65 4.12 -6.00 -1.29
C HIS A 65 3.93 -6.81 -0.01
N VAL A 66 4.33 -8.09 0.01
CA VAL A 66 4.09 -8.96 1.18
C VAL A 66 5.33 -9.68 1.70
N GLY A 67 6.49 -9.56 1.04
CA GLY A 67 7.70 -10.30 1.42
C GLY A 67 8.22 -10.01 2.82
N GLY A 68 7.93 -8.85 3.38
CA GLY A 68 8.25 -8.51 4.77
C GLY A 68 7.34 -9.16 5.81
N LEU A 69 6.20 -9.74 5.40
CA LEU A 69 5.27 -10.37 6.34
C LEU A 69 5.85 -11.61 7.02
N GLU A 70 6.75 -12.35 6.36
CA GLU A 70 7.44 -13.47 7.02
C GLU A 70 8.27 -12.96 8.20
N ARG A 71 9.07 -11.93 8.01
CA ARG A 71 9.84 -11.30 9.08
C ARG A 71 8.93 -10.71 10.16
N LEU A 72 7.87 -10.01 9.76
CA LEU A 72 6.88 -9.46 10.70
C LEU A 72 6.19 -10.57 11.50
N PHE A 73 5.92 -11.73 10.88
CA PHE A 73 5.43 -12.93 11.55
C PHE A 73 6.42 -13.42 12.61
N VAL A 74 7.68 -13.64 12.24
CA VAL A 74 8.71 -14.15 13.18
C VAL A 74 8.86 -13.21 14.37
N ASP A 75 9.05 -11.91 14.11
CA ASP A 75 9.22 -10.89 15.15
C ASP A 75 7.99 -10.75 16.06
N SER A 76 6.78 -11.01 15.56
CA SER A 76 5.54 -10.93 16.33
C SER A 76 5.26 -12.25 17.07
N TYR A 77 5.38 -13.38 16.39
CA TYR A 77 5.00 -14.70 16.90
C TYR A 77 5.83 -15.11 18.13
N PHE A 78 7.15 -14.86 18.08
CA PHE A 78 8.09 -15.20 19.15
C PHE A 78 8.30 -14.08 20.18
N SER A 79 7.41 -13.10 20.23
CA SER A 79 7.45 -12.00 21.19
C SER A 79 6.11 -11.78 21.88
N GLU A 80 6.07 -10.83 22.82
CA GLU A 80 4.82 -10.40 23.47
C GLU A 80 3.84 -9.71 22.52
N ARG A 81 4.24 -9.48 21.25
CA ARG A 81 3.40 -8.87 20.22
C ARG A 81 2.48 -9.88 19.50
N ARG A 82 2.61 -11.16 19.78
CA ARG A 82 1.78 -12.20 19.18
C ARG A 82 0.30 -11.86 19.26
N GLY A 83 -0.39 -11.88 18.11
CA GLY A 83 -1.80 -11.55 17.99
C GLY A 83 -2.17 -10.07 18.18
N ARG A 84 -1.19 -9.15 18.20
CA ARG A 84 -1.47 -7.72 18.40
C ARG A 84 -1.50 -6.89 17.13
N THR A 85 -0.80 -7.31 16.07
CA THR A 85 -0.80 -6.60 14.78
C THR A 85 -2.08 -6.90 14.02
N ARG A 86 -2.86 -5.86 13.66
CA ARG A 86 -4.04 -6.00 12.80
C ARG A 86 -3.60 -6.11 11.35
N LEU A 87 -4.06 -7.16 10.68
CA LEU A 87 -3.79 -7.39 9.26
C LEU A 87 -5.10 -7.31 8.48
N TYR A 88 -5.35 -6.19 7.82
CA TYR A 88 -6.51 -5.96 6.98
C TYR A 88 -6.23 -6.50 5.59
N VAL A 89 -7.02 -7.46 5.15
CA VAL A 89 -6.82 -8.15 3.86
C VAL A 89 -8.15 -8.22 3.13
N PRO A 90 -8.25 -7.74 1.87
CA PRO A 90 -9.46 -7.96 1.08
C PRO A 90 -9.83 -9.45 1.08
N ALA A 91 -11.09 -9.76 1.36
CA ALA A 91 -11.52 -11.15 1.59
C ALA A 91 -11.12 -12.13 0.48
N PRO A 92 -11.18 -11.76 -0.84
CA PRO A 92 -10.70 -12.63 -1.91
C PRO A 92 -9.17 -12.82 -1.94
N VAL A 93 -8.41 -11.91 -1.31
CA VAL A 93 -6.93 -11.97 -1.25
C VAL A 93 -6.45 -12.89 -0.12
N VAL A 94 -7.25 -13.15 0.92
CA VAL A 94 -6.88 -14.01 2.05
C VAL A 94 -6.38 -15.40 1.59
N PRO A 95 -7.08 -16.17 0.74
CA PRO A 95 -6.58 -17.46 0.29
C PRO A 95 -5.34 -17.37 -0.61
N LEU A 96 -5.11 -16.22 -1.26
CA LEU A 96 -3.89 -15.98 -2.03
C LEU A 96 -2.70 -15.75 -1.10
N LEU A 97 -2.90 -14.96 -0.05
CA LEU A 97 -1.90 -14.70 0.98
C LEU A 97 -1.54 -15.98 1.76
N GLN A 98 -2.54 -16.84 2.05
CA GLN A 98 -2.31 -18.17 2.65
C GLN A 98 -1.30 -18.97 1.82
N ARG A 99 -1.54 -19.12 0.54
CA ARG A 99 -0.65 -19.90 -0.35
C ARG A 99 0.71 -19.24 -0.58
N ARG A 100 0.79 -17.91 -0.49
CA ARG A 100 2.01 -17.18 -0.82
C ARG A 100 2.99 -17.11 0.35
N ILE A 101 2.49 -16.89 1.57
CA ILE A 101 3.30 -16.60 2.77
C ILE A 101 2.89 -17.49 3.96
N ALA A 102 1.58 -17.64 4.21
CA ALA A 102 1.10 -18.15 5.49
C ALA A 102 1.31 -19.67 5.68
N ASP A 103 1.54 -20.43 4.62
CA ASP A 103 1.86 -21.86 4.71
C ASP A 103 3.30 -22.13 5.18
N TYR A 104 4.21 -21.16 5.03
CA TYR A 104 5.62 -21.31 5.35
C TYR A 104 5.90 -21.67 6.82
N PRO A 105 5.24 -21.04 7.84
CA PRO A 105 5.53 -21.35 9.23
C PRO A 105 5.29 -22.79 9.65
N ASN A 106 4.55 -23.58 8.89
CA ASN A 106 4.34 -25.00 9.16
C ASN A 106 5.62 -25.86 9.07
N VAL A 107 6.67 -25.34 8.44
CA VAL A 107 7.98 -26.04 8.31
C VAL A 107 8.99 -25.64 9.39
N LEU A 108 8.61 -24.79 10.34
CA LEU A 108 9.49 -24.40 11.45
C LEU A 108 9.74 -25.58 12.41
N ALA A 109 10.96 -25.66 12.93
CA ALA A 109 11.38 -26.73 13.85
C ALA A 109 10.58 -26.75 15.16
N GLU A 110 10.03 -25.61 15.56
CA GLU A 110 9.14 -25.44 16.72
C GLU A 110 7.81 -26.20 16.57
N GLY A 111 7.52 -26.68 15.38
CA GLY A 111 6.36 -27.51 15.05
C GLY A 111 5.03 -26.76 15.15
N GLY A 112 4.24 -26.82 14.06
CA GLY A 112 2.87 -26.35 14.09
C GLY A 112 2.65 -24.86 14.31
N ALA A 113 3.64 -24.00 14.04
CA ALA A 113 3.45 -22.55 14.07
C ALA A 113 2.42 -22.14 13.00
N ASN A 114 1.35 -21.44 13.43
CA ASN A 114 0.35 -20.92 12.54
C ASN A 114 0.63 -19.43 12.28
N PHE A 115 0.82 -19.06 11.01
CA PHE A 115 1.05 -17.67 10.61
C PHE A 115 0.00 -16.72 11.20
N TRP A 116 -1.27 -17.12 11.15
CA TRP A 116 -2.37 -16.28 11.60
C TRP A 116 -2.38 -16.00 13.11
N ASP A 117 -1.71 -16.83 13.92
CA ASP A 117 -1.61 -16.59 15.36
C ASP A 117 -0.75 -15.36 15.71
N ALA A 118 0.10 -14.91 14.78
CA ALA A 118 0.89 -13.70 14.95
C ALA A 118 0.07 -12.41 14.79
N PHE A 119 -1.11 -12.51 14.15
CA PHE A 119 -1.89 -11.37 13.69
C PHE A 119 -3.34 -11.43 14.17
N GLN A 120 -3.99 -10.26 14.19
CA GLN A 120 -5.44 -10.15 14.16
C GLN A 120 -5.86 -10.02 12.69
N LEU A 121 -6.15 -11.13 12.02
CA LEU A 121 -6.65 -11.11 10.66
C LEU A 121 -8.04 -10.47 10.62
N VAL A 122 -8.19 -9.43 9.81
CA VAL A 122 -9.44 -8.73 9.53
C VAL A 122 -9.71 -8.81 8.03
N PRO A 123 -10.48 -9.81 7.56
CA PRO A 123 -10.95 -9.83 6.17
C PRO A 123 -11.84 -8.63 5.92
N VAL A 124 -11.60 -7.89 4.83
CA VAL A 124 -12.36 -6.68 4.50
C VAL A 124 -13.09 -6.83 3.17
N GLY A 125 -14.25 -6.18 3.08
CA GLY A 125 -15.01 -6.00 1.84
C GLY A 125 -14.71 -4.64 1.22
N ASP A 126 -15.76 -3.94 0.79
CA ASP A 126 -15.66 -2.61 0.13
C ASP A 126 -15.21 -1.49 1.08
N ALA A 127 -15.22 -1.74 2.39
CA ALA A 127 -14.77 -0.78 3.40
C ALA A 127 -14.49 -1.49 4.73
N PHE A 128 -13.71 -0.81 5.59
CA PHE A 128 -13.49 -1.20 6.97
C PHE A 128 -13.29 0.03 7.86
N TRP A 129 -13.36 -0.21 9.18
CA TRP A 129 -13.10 0.82 10.18
C TRP A 129 -11.78 0.55 10.89
N HIS A 130 -10.94 1.57 10.99
CA HIS A 130 -9.72 1.55 11.78
C HIS A 130 -9.70 2.74 12.73
N ASP A 131 -9.69 2.48 14.04
CA ASP A 131 -9.69 3.47 15.11
C ASP A 131 -10.71 4.62 14.91
N GLY A 132 -11.96 4.23 14.56
CA GLY A 132 -13.07 5.17 14.37
C GLY A 132 -13.10 5.88 13.02
N VAL A 133 -12.18 5.59 12.11
CA VAL A 133 -12.14 6.17 10.76
C VAL A 133 -12.48 5.08 9.73
N ARG A 134 -13.36 5.42 8.79
CA ARG A 134 -13.74 4.54 7.69
C ARG A 134 -12.77 4.67 6.52
N LEU A 135 -12.28 3.54 6.03
CA LEU A 135 -11.51 3.42 4.79
C LEU A 135 -12.32 2.64 3.76
N GLU A 136 -12.22 3.04 2.52
CA GLU A 136 -12.86 2.35 1.38
C GLU A 136 -11.84 1.52 0.64
N VAL A 137 -12.27 0.35 0.16
CA VAL A 137 -11.45 -0.60 -0.59
C VAL A 137 -12.11 -0.82 -1.94
N PHE A 138 -11.34 -0.79 -3.01
CA PHE A 138 -11.87 -0.95 -4.36
C PHE A 138 -10.96 -1.81 -5.22
N PRO A 139 -11.52 -2.63 -6.14
CA PRO A 139 -10.72 -3.47 -7.01
C PRO A 139 -9.96 -2.62 -8.04
N VAL A 140 -8.77 -3.09 -8.43
CA VAL A 140 -7.93 -2.47 -9.46
C VAL A 140 -7.59 -3.48 -10.57
N ARG A 141 -6.95 -3.00 -11.64
CA ARG A 141 -6.65 -3.81 -12.83
C ARG A 141 -5.18 -4.23 -12.86
N HIS A 142 -4.81 -5.22 -12.04
CA HIS A 142 -3.42 -5.69 -12.02
C HIS A 142 -3.27 -7.08 -12.66
N HIS A 143 -4.05 -8.06 -12.21
CA HIS A 143 -4.08 -9.42 -12.75
C HIS A 143 -5.52 -9.85 -13.04
N TRP A 144 -5.89 -11.07 -12.53
CA TRP A 144 -7.25 -11.56 -12.52
C TRP A 144 -8.15 -10.65 -11.67
N PRO A 145 -9.43 -10.54 -12.00
CA PRO A 145 -10.38 -9.81 -11.17
C PRO A 145 -10.32 -10.25 -9.69
N GLU A 146 -10.52 -9.28 -8.79
CA GLU A 146 -10.57 -9.51 -7.34
C GLU A 146 -9.28 -10.05 -6.71
N THR A 147 -8.11 -9.79 -7.32
CA THR A 147 -6.82 -10.20 -6.77
C THR A 147 -5.92 -9.05 -6.32
N ALA A 148 -6.29 -7.81 -6.66
CA ALA A 148 -5.58 -6.58 -6.28
C ALA A 148 -6.57 -5.44 -5.99
N TYR A 149 -6.24 -4.63 -4.99
CA TYR A 149 -7.13 -3.60 -4.46
C TYR A 149 -6.39 -2.31 -4.12
N GLY A 150 -7.09 -1.19 -4.32
CA GLY A 150 -6.70 0.11 -3.82
C GLY A 150 -7.39 0.44 -2.49
N LEU A 151 -6.89 1.47 -1.84
CA LEU A 151 -7.38 1.99 -0.55
C LEU A 151 -7.70 3.48 -0.68
N ARG A 152 -8.80 3.92 -0.09
CA ARG A 152 -9.13 5.34 0.02
C ARG A 152 -9.36 5.75 1.46
N LEU A 153 -8.70 6.80 1.89
CA LEU A 153 -9.04 7.61 3.04
C LEU A 153 -9.75 8.86 2.53
N GLN A 154 -11.09 8.86 2.62
CA GLN A 154 -11.94 9.89 2.02
C GLN A 154 -11.55 11.30 2.47
N GLY A 155 -11.39 12.22 1.51
CA GLY A 155 -10.98 13.60 1.74
C GLY A 155 -9.46 13.79 1.89
N ALA A 156 -8.66 12.71 1.86
CA ALA A 156 -7.22 12.80 2.09
C ALA A 156 -6.38 12.07 1.04
N LEU A 157 -6.63 10.77 0.80
CA LEU A 157 -5.77 9.92 -0.02
C LEU A 157 -6.56 8.86 -0.78
N VAL A 158 -6.18 8.65 -2.05
CA VAL A 158 -6.41 7.41 -2.80
C VAL A 158 -5.05 6.77 -3.05
N TRP A 159 -4.87 5.51 -2.65
CA TRP A 159 -3.72 4.67 -2.97
C TRP A 159 -4.18 3.55 -3.89
N THR A 160 -3.67 3.51 -5.12
CA THR A 160 -4.18 2.54 -6.10
C THR A 160 -3.70 1.11 -5.87
N GLY A 161 -2.56 0.90 -5.21
CA GLY A 161 -1.83 -0.36 -5.39
C GLY A 161 -1.30 -0.44 -6.82
N ASP A 162 -0.86 -1.61 -7.22
CA ASP A 162 -0.40 -1.88 -8.57
C ASP A 162 -1.59 -2.00 -9.52
N THR A 163 -1.53 -1.32 -10.66
CA THR A 163 -2.66 -1.28 -11.59
C THR A 163 -2.30 -0.78 -12.98
N ARG A 164 -3.05 -1.24 -13.98
CA ARG A 164 -3.23 -0.51 -15.24
C ARG A 164 -4.12 0.71 -15.01
N PRO A 165 -4.31 1.60 -16.02
CA PRO A 165 -5.23 2.72 -15.87
C PRO A 165 -6.64 2.28 -15.44
N ILE A 166 -7.21 3.01 -14.47
CA ILE A 166 -8.54 2.76 -13.88
C ILE A 166 -9.37 4.06 -13.82
N PRO A 167 -9.56 4.78 -14.94
CA PRO A 167 -10.21 6.09 -14.92
C PRO A 167 -11.64 6.05 -14.35
N GLU A 168 -12.40 4.98 -14.61
CA GLU A 168 -13.74 4.79 -14.08
C GLU A 168 -13.76 4.60 -12.55
N MET A 169 -12.73 3.95 -11.99
CA MET A 169 -12.61 3.78 -10.54
C MET A 169 -12.21 5.08 -9.88
N LEU A 170 -11.23 5.81 -10.44
CA LEU A 170 -10.85 7.11 -9.89
C LEU A 170 -11.97 8.14 -10.02
N LYS A 171 -12.75 8.12 -11.10
CA LYS A 171 -13.96 8.96 -11.21
C LYS A 171 -14.98 8.66 -10.10
N ARG A 172 -15.07 7.41 -9.66
CA ARG A 172 -16.02 6.99 -8.61
C ARG A 172 -15.50 7.29 -7.21
N TYR A 173 -14.21 7.03 -6.97
CA TYR A 173 -13.64 7.03 -5.63
C TYR A 173 -12.82 8.27 -5.29
N ALA A 174 -12.18 8.95 -6.26
CA ALA A 174 -11.36 10.11 -5.95
C ALA A 174 -12.20 11.38 -5.80
N GLY A 175 -12.22 11.95 -4.61
CA GLY A 175 -12.79 13.28 -4.36
C GLY A 175 -11.86 14.40 -4.83
N ASP A 176 -12.37 15.65 -4.92
CA ASP A 176 -11.70 16.77 -5.60
C ASP A 176 -10.35 17.19 -4.97
N ASN A 177 -10.13 16.94 -3.68
CA ASN A 177 -8.96 17.41 -2.94
C ASN A 177 -8.05 16.27 -2.43
N GLU A 178 -8.28 15.05 -2.89
CA GLU A 178 -7.50 13.89 -2.44
C GLU A 178 -6.20 13.77 -3.23
N LEU A 179 -5.09 13.47 -2.53
CA LEU A 179 -3.86 13.01 -3.15
C LEU A 179 -4.12 11.62 -3.76
N ILE A 180 -3.67 11.40 -4.99
CA ILE A 180 -3.80 10.10 -5.67
C ILE A 180 -2.40 9.51 -5.84
N ALA A 181 -2.02 8.55 -5.00
CA ALA A 181 -0.81 7.78 -5.22
C ALA A 181 -1.09 6.68 -6.25
N HIS A 182 -0.40 6.71 -7.39
CA HIS A 182 -0.69 5.85 -8.55
C HIS A 182 0.55 5.10 -9.03
N ASP A 183 0.39 3.80 -9.32
CA ASP A 183 1.37 2.97 -10.02
C ASP A 183 1.72 3.57 -11.40
N CYS A 184 3.01 3.83 -11.63
CA CYS A 184 3.45 4.30 -12.95
C CYS A 184 4.94 4.07 -13.19
N GLY A 185 5.25 3.33 -14.25
CA GLY A 185 6.59 3.27 -14.83
C GLY A 185 6.73 4.15 -16.08
N VAL A 186 7.93 4.21 -16.64
CA VAL A 186 8.17 4.88 -17.95
C VAL A 186 7.43 4.13 -19.05
N HIS A 187 7.45 2.80 -19.01
CA HIS A 187 6.77 1.94 -19.97
C HIS A 187 5.67 1.14 -19.29
N GLY A 188 4.47 1.14 -19.88
CA GLY A 188 3.35 0.31 -19.46
C GLY A 188 3.52 -1.14 -19.90
N ASN A 189 2.77 -2.02 -19.24
CA ASN A 189 2.68 -3.44 -19.59
C ASN A 189 1.28 -3.98 -19.24
N PRO A 190 0.96 -5.25 -19.50
CA PRO A 190 -0.37 -5.79 -19.21
C PRO A 190 -0.80 -5.75 -17.73
N SER A 191 0.10 -5.43 -16.79
CA SER A 191 -0.17 -5.39 -15.35
C SER A 191 0.00 -4.00 -14.72
N HIS A 192 0.74 -3.09 -15.36
CA HIS A 192 1.13 -1.79 -14.80
C HIS A 192 0.94 -0.65 -15.78
N THR A 193 0.71 0.53 -15.25
CA THR A 193 0.55 1.78 -16.00
C THR A 193 1.91 2.30 -16.48
N GLY A 194 2.01 2.63 -17.77
CA GLY A 194 3.09 3.47 -18.30
C GLY A 194 2.68 4.94 -18.33
N VAL A 195 3.67 5.85 -18.40
CA VAL A 195 3.38 7.29 -18.40
C VAL A 195 2.55 7.73 -19.63
N ASP A 196 2.76 7.11 -20.79
CA ASP A 196 1.95 7.38 -21.99
C ASP A 196 0.49 6.94 -21.81
N ASP A 197 0.26 5.82 -21.11
CA ASP A 197 -1.08 5.34 -20.75
C ASP A 197 -1.73 6.28 -19.74
N LEU A 198 -0.96 6.70 -18.72
CA LEU A 198 -1.44 7.64 -17.71
C LEU A 198 -1.96 8.94 -18.34
N GLU A 199 -1.15 9.56 -19.21
CA GLU A 199 -1.49 10.82 -19.88
C GLU A 199 -2.64 10.70 -20.88
N ARG A 200 -2.82 9.52 -21.49
CA ARG A 200 -3.91 9.25 -22.42
C ARG A 200 -5.24 9.01 -21.72
N GLU A 201 -5.22 8.27 -20.59
CA GLU A 201 -6.43 7.75 -19.97
C GLU A 201 -7.03 8.68 -18.90
N TYR A 202 -6.21 9.57 -18.31
CA TYR A 202 -6.66 10.42 -17.21
C TYR A 202 -6.77 11.89 -17.61
N PRO A 203 -7.86 12.57 -17.21
CA PRO A 203 -7.99 14.01 -17.42
C PRO A 203 -7.04 14.80 -16.51
N GLN A 204 -6.72 16.04 -16.90
CA GLN A 204 -5.72 16.88 -16.28
C GLN A 204 -5.99 17.18 -14.79
N ASP A 205 -7.25 17.24 -14.38
CA ASP A 205 -7.65 17.45 -12.99
C ASP A 205 -7.24 16.27 -12.08
N LEU A 206 -7.29 15.04 -12.58
CA LEU A 206 -6.76 13.87 -11.89
C LEU A 206 -5.23 13.85 -11.91
N LEU A 207 -4.61 14.06 -13.09
CA LEU A 207 -3.14 14.04 -13.25
C LEU A 207 -2.47 15.05 -12.31
N SER A 208 -3.02 16.24 -12.13
CA SER A 208 -2.47 17.29 -11.28
C SER A 208 -2.37 16.92 -9.80
N ARG A 209 -3.15 15.93 -9.36
CA ARG A 209 -3.21 15.42 -7.97
C ARG A 209 -2.45 14.11 -7.79
N MET A 210 -1.93 13.52 -8.87
CA MET A 210 -1.21 12.25 -8.81
C MET A 210 0.19 12.40 -8.22
N LEU A 211 0.59 11.41 -7.46
CA LEU A 211 1.94 11.15 -6.97
C LEU A 211 2.32 9.76 -7.48
N LEU A 212 3.28 9.69 -8.39
CA LEU A 212 3.66 8.45 -9.05
C LEU A 212 4.67 7.66 -8.23
N TYR A 213 4.48 6.35 -8.13
CA TYR A 213 5.39 5.40 -7.50
C TYR A 213 5.45 4.10 -8.32
N HIS A 214 6.22 3.11 -7.91
CA HIS A 214 6.38 1.81 -8.57
C HIS A 214 7.20 1.85 -9.86
N TYR A 215 8.15 2.77 -9.95
CA TYR A 215 9.08 2.89 -11.08
C TYR A 215 10.37 2.07 -10.85
N ALA A 216 11.15 1.80 -11.94
CA ALA A 216 12.22 0.81 -11.91
C ALA A 216 13.58 1.35 -11.48
N SER A 217 13.82 2.67 -11.58
CA SER A 217 15.13 3.30 -11.27
C SER A 217 15.00 4.80 -11.00
N ASP A 218 16.03 5.40 -10.40
CA ASP A 218 16.11 6.87 -10.26
C ASP A 218 16.01 7.57 -11.62
N ALA A 219 16.63 7.00 -12.66
CA ALA A 219 16.55 7.53 -14.02
C ALA A 219 15.12 7.52 -14.56
N ASP A 220 14.34 6.48 -14.27
CA ASP A 220 12.91 6.44 -14.62
C ASP A 220 12.14 7.52 -13.86
N GLY A 221 12.42 7.69 -12.57
CA GLY A 221 11.84 8.78 -11.78
C GLY A 221 12.15 10.16 -12.37
N ASP A 222 13.35 10.38 -12.89
CA ASP A 222 13.73 11.63 -13.55
C ASP A 222 12.99 11.83 -14.88
N VAL A 223 12.80 10.76 -15.66
CA VAL A 223 11.96 10.82 -16.88
C VAL A 223 10.53 11.23 -16.56
N LEU A 224 9.92 10.63 -15.52
CA LEU A 224 8.56 10.97 -15.10
C LEU A 224 8.46 12.44 -14.64
N ARG A 225 9.46 12.94 -13.88
CA ARG A 225 9.53 14.35 -13.46
C ARG A 225 9.71 15.30 -14.64
N ALA A 226 10.56 14.94 -15.61
CA ALA A 226 10.77 15.74 -16.82
C ALA A 226 9.51 15.87 -17.67
N ARG A 227 8.57 14.92 -17.56
CA ARG A 227 7.21 15.00 -18.17
C ARG A 227 6.22 15.84 -17.35
N GLY A 228 6.63 16.41 -16.23
CA GLY A 228 5.82 17.29 -15.39
C GLY A 228 5.04 16.60 -14.28
N HIS A 229 5.28 15.31 -14.02
CA HIS A 229 4.59 14.58 -12.97
C HIS A 229 5.26 14.73 -11.59
N ARG A 230 4.45 14.65 -10.55
CA ARG A 230 4.94 14.50 -9.17
C ARG A 230 5.33 13.04 -8.95
N VAL A 231 6.56 12.80 -8.52
CA VAL A 231 7.11 11.45 -8.35
C VAL A 231 7.54 11.28 -6.89
N ALA A 232 7.03 10.24 -6.25
CA ALA A 232 7.41 9.88 -4.89
C ALA A 232 8.88 9.48 -4.80
N VAL A 233 9.48 9.72 -3.63
CA VAL A 233 10.84 9.24 -3.33
C VAL A 233 10.85 8.51 -1.99
N PRO A 234 11.77 7.55 -1.77
CA PRO A 234 11.89 6.86 -0.49
C PRO A 234 12.11 7.84 0.67
N GLY A 235 11.42 7.62 1.78
CA GLY A 235 11.49 8.47 2.97
C GLY A 235 10.65 9.76 2.89
N GLN A 236 10.01 10.06 1.77
CA GLN A 236 9.21 11.28 1.62
C GLN A 236 8.04 11.32 2.59
N TYR A 237 7.80 12.50 3.15
CA TYR A 237 6.61 12.83 3.93
C TYR A 237 5.74 13.84 3.20
N LEU A 238 4.44 13.60 3.16
CA LEU A 238 3.45 14.51 2.58
C LEU A 238 2.36 14.79 3.61
N THR A 239 2.06 16.06 3.83
CA THR A 239 0.88 16.45 4.61
C THR A 239 -0.38 16.15 3.79
N LEU A 240 -1.32 15.45 4.40
CA LEU A 240 -2.63 15.17 3.82
C LEU A 240 -3.69 16.15 4.34
N ALA A 241 -4.75 16.33 3.56
CA ALA A 241 -5.94 17.00 4.05
C ALA A 241 -6.59 16.20 5.19
N ASP A 242 -7.33 16.88 6.06
CA ASP A 242 -8.10 16.19 7.10
C ASP A 242 -9.23 15.37 6.45
N PRO A 243 -9.40 14.10 6.81
CA PRO A 243 -10.55 13.31 6.41
C PRO A 243 -11.85 14.01 6.78
N THR A 244 -12.85 13.96 5.91
CA THR A 244 -14.13 14.64 6.14
C THR A 244 -14.86 14.09 7.37
N ALA A 245 -15.58 14.95 8.10
CA ALA A 245 -16.33 14.61 9.32
C ALA A 245 -17.37 13.47 9.13
N ALA A 246 -17.75 13.16 7.90
CA ALA A 246 -18.63 12.03 7.57
C ALA A 246 -18.01 10.65 7.89
N MET A 247 -16.70 10.63 8.18
CA MET A 247 -15.95 9.42 8.50
C MET A 247 -15.80 9.17 10.01
N VAL A 248 -16.19 10.12 10.81
CA VAL A 248 -16.13 10.05 12.28
C VAL A 248 -17.56 9.80 12.81
N ARG A 249 -18.03 8.57 12.71
CA ARG A 249 -19.27 8.12 13.38
C ARG A 249 -19.10 6.70 13.91
#